data_4c63477c649a193ef93c82870a6a3c19
#
_entry.id   4c63477c649a193ef93c82870a6a3c19
#
_cell.length_a   1.000
_cell.length_b   1.000
_cell.length_c   1.000
_cell.angle_alpha   90.00
_cell.angle_beta   90.00
_cell.angle_gamma   90.00
#
_symmetry.space_group_name_H-M   'P 1'
#
loop_
_entity.id
_entity.type
_entity.pdbx_description
1 polymer ?
#
loop_
_entity_poly.entity_id
_entity_poly.type
_entity_poly.pdbx_seq_one_letter_code
_entity_poly.pdbx_strand_id
1 'polypeptide(L)'
;KEKAENEALYKKLGLSPEPFHNVHYYYPYSAEGSWNTYLTPEEDDDAIKTRKAKKYKYIYREDRNNLDLMFSNIDDSTQTMDAIINYIMAGQGKFSGADDWQEFLEIIREKCAAGAQSDREKEIPIASWRKFYRIVNKAINDKAAIFARDINASKGETRLGDALKYIKKNEVHVIDIAKLSEDKQAYVFGDA
;
A
#
# COMPACT_ATOMS: atom_id res chain seq x y z
N LYS A 1 4.73 -35.51 -16.94
CA LYS A 1 5.32 -35.23 -18.27
C LYS A 1 5.89 -33.81 -18.29
N GLU A 2 5.09 -32.81 -18.02
CA GLU A 2 5.45 -31.38 -17.95
C GLU A 2 6.63 -31.10 -16.98
N LYS A 3 6.60 -31.71 -15.78
CA LYS A 3 7.68 -31.55 -14.79
C LYS A 3 9.04 -32.03 -15.33
N ALA A 4 9.08 -33.17 -15.99
CA ALA A 4 10.32 -33.73 -16.57
C ALA A 4 10.85 -32.89 -17.74
N GLU A 5 9.94 -32.31 -18.55
CA GLU A 5 10.31 -31.43 -19.65
C GLU A 5 10.89 -30.12 -19.12
N ASN A 6 10.32 -29.57 -18.08
CA ASN A 6 10.81 -28.36 -17.41
C ASN A 6 12.19 -28.61 -16.75
N GLU A 7 12.38 -29.73 -16.04
CA GLU A 7 13.68 -30.10 -15.46
C GLU A 7 14.77 -30.22 -16.53
N ALA A 8 14.47 -30.83 -17.68
CA ALA A 8 15.40 -30.91 -18.80
C ALA A 8 15.76 -29.53 -19.36
N LEU A 9 14.80 -28.63 -19.45
CA LEU A 9 15.02 -27.26 -19.90
C LEU A 9 15.90 -26.47 -18.91
N TYR A 10 15.63 -26.52 -17.60
CA TYR A 10 16.47 -25.89 -16.58
C TYR A 10 17.91 -26.37 -16.67
N LYS A 11 18.13 -27.70 -16.80
CA LYS A 11 19.46 -28.29 -16.96
C LYS A 11 20.17 -27.79 -18.21
N LYS A 12 19.45 -27.68 -19.35
CA LYS A 12 19.98 -27.15 -20.60
C LYS A 12 20.41 -25.68 -20.50
N LEU A 13 19.72 -24.91 -19.68
CA LEU A 13 20.01 -23.49 -19.40
C LEU A 13 21.06 -23.29 -18.30
N GLY A 14 21.61 -24.37 -17.71
CA GLY A 14 22.54 -24.29 -16.59
C GLY A 14 21.90 -23.80 -15.28
N LEU A 15 20.58 -23.92 -15.17
CA LEU A 15 19.81 -23.52 -13.98
C LEU A 15 19.51 -24.74 -13.12
N SER A 16 19.41 -24.55 -11.80
CA SER A 16 18.93 -25.59 -10.89
C SER A 16 17.40 -25.67 -10.97
N PRO A 17 16.81 -26.85 -11.06
CA PRO A 17 15.36 -27.05 -10.98
C PRO A 17 14.84 -27.03 -9.54
N GLU A 18 15.70 -26.73 -8.57
CA GLU A 18 15.30 -26.67 -7.17
C GLU A 18 14.47 -25.42 -6.88
N PRO A 19 13.46 -25.50 -5.99
CA PRO A 19 12.71 -24.33 -5.57
C PRO A 19 13.60 -23.33 -4.83
N PHE A 20 13.22 -22.06 -4.88
CA PHE A 20 13.87 -21.04 -4.06
C PHE A 20 13.70 -21.36 -2.57
N HIS A 21 14.79 -21.33 -1.79
CA HIS A 21 14.77 -21.69 -0.38
C HIS A 21 14.48 -20.50 0.55
N ASN A 22 14.89 -19.30 0.18
CA ASN A 22 14.73 -18.08 0.97
C ASN A 22 13.65 -17.19 0.38
N VAL A 23 12.39 -17.67 0.41
CA VAL A 23 11.24 -16.91 -0.08
C VAL A 23 10.54 -16.25 1.09
N HIS A 24 10.38 -14.93 0.98
CA HIS A 24 9.59 -14.10 1.89
C HIS A 24 8.34 -13.65 1.15
N TYR A 25 7.19 -13.85 1.76
CA TYR A 25 5.90 -13.58 1.15
C TYR A 25 5.19 -12.43 1.86
N TYR A 26 4.73 -11.43 1.11
CA TYR A 26 4.02 -10.28 1.65
C TYR A 26 2.67 -10.16 0.95
N TYR A 27 1.59 -10.08 1.74
CA TYR A 27 0.25 -9.89 1.21
C TYR A 27 -0.51 -8.80 1.97
N PRO A 28 -1.55 -8.19 1.35
CA PRO A 28 -2.25 -7.09 1.97
C PRO A 28 -2.97 -7.51 3.24
N TYR A 29 -2.92 -6.68 4.27
CA TYR A 29 -3.73 -6.87 5.44
C TYR A 29 -5.22 -6.72 5.10
N SER A 30 -6.05 -7.58 5.67
CA SER A 30 -7.50 -7.48 5.66
C SER A 30 -8.06 -7.80 7.03
N ALA A 31 -9.09 -7.08 7.44
CA ALA A 31 -9.85 -7.39 8.65
C ALA A 31 -10.75 -8.63 8.48
N GLU A 32 -11.06 -9.01 7.23
CA GLU A 32 -11.99 -10.10 6.88
C GLU A 32 -11.26 -11.45 6.65
N GLY A 33 -10.06 -11.64 7.22
CA GLY A 33 -9.29 -12.88 7.06
C GLY A 33 -8.08 -12.76 6.14
N SER A 34 -7.58 -13.88 5.62
CA SER A 34 -6.41 -13.89 4.77
C SER A 34 -6.71 -13.39 3.36
N TRP A 35 -5.90 -12.47 2.89
CA TRP A 35 -5.95 -11.89 1.54
C TRP A 35 -4.80 -12.32 0.64
N ASN A 36 -4.10 -13.39 1.02
CA ASN A 36 -3.10 -13.99 0.14
C ASN A 36 -3.77 -14.75 -1.04
N THR A 37 -2.99 -14.98 -2.09
CA THR A 37 -3.45 -15.65 -3.31
C THR A 37 -3.01 -17.12 -3.38
N TYR A 38 -1.95 -17.51 -2.66
CA TYR A 38 -1.25 -18.78 -2.87
C TYR A 38 -1.27 -19.72 -1.68
N LEU A 39 -1.42 -19.22 -0.44
CA LEU A 39 -1.35 -20.05 0.75
C LEU A 39 -2.74 -20.49 1.18
N THR A 40 -2.90 -21.75 1.60
CA THR A 40 -4.07 -22.19 2.35
C THR A 40 -4.06 -21.57 3.75
N PRO A 41 -5.17 -21.57 4.50
CA PRO A 41 -5.20 -21.04 5.87
C PRO A 41 -4.16 -21.69 6.79
N GLU A 42 -3.92 -22.99 6.67
CA GLU A 42 -2.94 -23.73 7.46
C GLU A 42 -1.51 -23.35 7.09
N GLU A 43 -1.22 -23.23 5.80
CA GLU A 43 0.08 -22.79 5.29
C GLU A 43 0.35 -21.34 5.67
N ASP A 44 -0.66 -20.46 5.67
CA ASP A 44 -0.57 -19.07 6.07
C ASP A 44 -0.17 -18.95 7.55
N ASP A 45 -0.85 -19.68 8.43
CA ASP A 45 -0.56 -19.71 9.85
C ASP A 45 0.88 -20.17 10.14
N ASP A 46 1.34 -21.22 9.47
CA ASP A 46 2.71 -21.72 9.61
C ASP A 46 3.74 -20.73 9.05
N ALA A 47 3.47 -20.16 7.89
CA ALA A 47 4.35 -19.19 7.26
C ALA A 47 4.48 -17.90 8.09
N ILE A 48 3.42 -17.45 8.75
CA ILE A 48 3.45 -16.32 9.68
C ILE A 48 4.29 -16.68 10.93
N LYS A 49 4.03 -17.84 11.55
CA LYS A 49 4.77 -18.31 12.72
C LYS A 49 6.27 -18.45 12.45
N THR A 50 6.62 -18.94 11.27
CA THR A 50 8.01 -19.10 10.82
C THR A 50 8.62 -17.83 10.22
N ARG A 51 7.89 -16.72 10.19
CA ARG A 51 8.27 -15.41 9.62
C ARG A 51 8.59 -15.43 8.13
N LYS A 52 8.07 -16.41 7.39
CA LYS A 52 8.19 -16.50 5.93
C LYS A 52 7.10 -15.71 5.22
N ALA A 53 5.96 -15.49 5.87
CA ALA A 53 4.89 -14.63 5.36
C ALA A 53 4.61 -13.48 6.33
N LYS A 54 4.24 -12.33 5.79
CA LYS A 54 3.83 -11.14 6.55
C LYS A 54 2.68 -10.42 5.85
N LYS A 55 1.84 -9.75 6.66
CA LYS A 55 0.75 -8.90 6.20
C LYS A 55 1.23 -7.46 6.17
N TYR A 56 1.24 -6.83 4.99
CA TYR A 56 1.70 -5.45 4.92
C TYR A 56 0.59 -4.44 5.15
N LYS A 57 0.96 -3.34 5.79
CA LYS A 57 0.16 -2.16 6.09
C LYS A 57 0.97 -0.89 5.85
N TYR A 58 0.26 0.23 5.73
CA TYR A 58 0.81 1.57 5.64
C TYR A 58 0.30 2.43 6.79
N ILE A 59 1.21 3.16 7.44
CA ILE A 59 0.91 4.05 8.57
C ILE A 59 1.03 5.49 8.10
N TYR A 60 0.04 6.34 8.37
CA TYR A 60 0.00 7.71 7.87
C TYR A 60 1.29 8.49 8.16
N ARG A 61 1.78 8.48 9.39
CA ARG A 61 2.97 9.25 9.79
C ARG A 61 4.23 8.91 8.99
N GLU A 62 4.36 7.65 8.59
CA GLU A 62 5.54 7.13 7.92
C GLU A 62 5.38 7.13 6.38
N ASP A 63 4.16 6.93 5.91
CA ASP A 63 3.88 6.63 4.49
C ASP A 63 3.15 7.80 3.78
N ARG A 64 2.85 8.89 4.49
CA ARG A 64 2.17 10.07 3.92
C ARG A 64 2.94 10.72 2.76
N ASN A 65 4.25 10.57 2.74
CA ASN A 65 5.09 11.14 1.69
C ASN A 65 4.87 10.49 0.33
N ASN A 66 4.21 9.33 0.29
CA ASN A 66 3.88 8.59 -0.91
C ASN A 66 2.41 8.83 -1.36
N LEU A 67 1.78 9.89 -0.87
CA LEU A 67 0.38 10.20 -1.20
C LEU A 67 0.15 10.38 -2.71
N ASP A 68 1.12 10.90 -3.44
CA ASP A 68 1.10 11.07 -4.89
C ASP A 68 0.89 9.74 -5.63
N LEU A 69 1.39 8.64 -5.09
CA LEU A 69 1.21 7.30 -5.67
C LEU A 69 -0.26 6.87 -5.72
N MET A 70 -1.10 7.33 -4.78
CA MET A 70 -2.55 7.06 -4.80
C MET A 70 -3.27 7.66 -6.01
N PHE A 71 -2.65 8.66 -6.62
CA PHE A 71 -3.24 9.45 -7.71
C PHE A 71 -2.56 9.22 -9.04
N SER A 72 -1.56 8.35 -9.09
CA SER A 72 -0.73 8.11 -10.29
C SER A 72 -1.53 7.64 -11.52
N ASN A 73 -2.68 6.98 -11.31
CA ASN A 73 -3.55 6.49 -12.37
C ASN A 73 -4.73 7.42 -12.69
N ILE A 74 -4.77 8.62 -12.09
CA ILE A 74 -5.88 9.55 -12.27
C ILE A 74 -5.48 10.60 -13.28
N ASP A 75 -6.25 10.70 -14.37
CA ASP A 75 -6.12 11.83 -15.30
C ASP A 75 -6.52 13.12 -14.60
N ASP A 76 -5.53 13.95 -14.31
CA ASP A 76 -5.69 15.28 -13.71
C ASP A 76 -5.15 16.36 -14.64
N SER A 77 -5.81 16.52 -15.79
CA SER A 77 -5.49 17.52 -16.80
C SER A 77 -5.44 18.96 -16.25
N THR A 78 -6.05 19.19 -15.09
CA THR A 78 -6.08 20.50 -14.40
C THR A 78 -4.99 20.66 -13.34
N GLN A 79 -4.17 19.63 -13.09
CA GLN A 79 -3.14 19.58 -12.05
C GLN A 79 -3.67 19.94 -10.65
N THR A 80 -4.95 19.70 -10.42
CA THR A 80 -5.61 20.09 -9.15
C THR A 80 -5.28 19.12 -8.03
N MET A 81 -5.06 17.83 -8.36
CA MET A 81 -4.64 16.83 -7.37
C MET A 81 -3.22 17.13 -6.91
N ASP A 82 -2.33 17.47 -7.84
CA ASP A 82 -0.95 17.88 -7.53
C ASP A 82 -0.92 19.12 -6.63
N ALA A 83 -1.78 20.11 -6.88
CA ALA A 83 -1.90 21.28 -6.05
C ALA A 83 -2.32 20.94 -4.61
N ILE A 84 -3.27 20.01 -4.44
CA ILE A 84 -3.70 19.53 -3.12
C ILE A 84 -2.59 18.75 -2.43
N ILE A 85 -1.93 17.83 -3.14
CA ILE A 85 -0.82 17.04 -2.61
C ILE A 85 0.31 17.97 -2.16
N ASN A 86 0.72 18.91 -2.99
CA ASN A 86 1.74 19.90 -2.66
C ASN A 86 1.34 20.75 -1.43
N TYR A 87 0.07 21.15 -1.32
CA TYR A 87 -0.44 21.86 -0.14
C TYR A 87 -0.28 21.02 1.13
N ILE A 88 -0.64 19.73 1.07
CA ILE A 88 -0.51 18.79 2.19
C ILE A 88 0.96 18.56 2.56
N MET A 89 1.80 18.31 1.55
CA MET A 89 3.23 18.02 1.73
C MET A 89 4.03 19.22 2.26
N ALA A 90 3.62 20.44 1.92
CA ALA A 90 4.19 21.65 2.48
C ALA A 90 3.86 21.83 3.98
N GLY A 91 3.16 20.89 4.61
CA GLY A 91 2.78 20.93 6.02
C GLY A 91 1.75 22.02 6.33
N GLN A 92 1.04 22.50 5.32
CA GLN A 92 0.02 23.53 5.50
C GLN A 92 -1.25 22.94 6.13
N GLY A 93 -1.91 23.76 6.92
CA GLY A 93 -3.09 23.33 7.67
C GLY A 93 -2.76 22.34 8.79
N LYS A 94 -3.75 21.48 9.11
CA LYS A 94 -3.65 20.50 10.19
C LYS A 94 -3.03 19.15 9.76
N PHE A 95 -2.65 19.00 8.48
CA PHE A 95 -2.25 17.70 7.92
C PHE A 95 -0.98 17.12 8.55
N SER A 96 -0.04 17.95 8.95
CA SER A 96 1.19 17.52 9.63
C SER A 96 0.93 16.95 11.03
N GLY A 97 -0.20 17.29 11.63
CA GLY A 97 -0.59 16.85 12.97
C GLY A 97 -1.49 15.62 12.99
N ALA A 98 -1.91 15.12 11.84
CA ALA A 98 -2.72 13.89 11.80
C ALA A 98 -1.90 12.69 12.27
N ASP A 99 -2.49 11.88 13.13
CA ASP A 99 -1.86 10.70 13.69
C ASP A 99 -2.10 9.46 12.82
N ASP A 100 -3.24 9.39 12.15
CA ASP A 100 -3.61 8.26 11.32
C ASP A 100 -4.40 8.66 10.06
N TRP A 101 -4.71 7.69 9.21
CA TRP A 101 -5.43 7.88 7.96
C TRP A 101 -6.88 8.36 8.16
N GLN A 102 -7.51 8.07 9.29
CA GLN A 102 -8.88 8.52 9.56
C GLN A 102 -8.89 10.00 9.95
N GLU A 103 -7.96 10.44 10.79
CA GLU A 103 -7.78 11.88 11.09
C GLU A 103 -7.43 12.67 9.82
N PHE A 104 -6.57 12.11 8.97
CA PHE A 104 -6.28 12.71 7.67
C PHE A 104 -7.54 12.90 6.82
N LEU A 105 -8.41 11.87 6.74
CA LEU A 105 -9.70 11.98 6.06
C LEU A 105 -10.62 13.04 6.66
N GLU A 106 -10.69 13.15 8.00
CA GLU A 106 -11.48 14.16 8.67
C GLU A 106 -11.01 15.57 8.31
N ILE A 107 -9.69 15.81 8.28
CA ILE A 107 -9.14 17.10 7.87
C ILE A 107 -9.54 17.44 6.43
N ILE A 108 -9.46 16.47 5.51
CA ILE A 108 -9.91 16.67 4.12
C ILE A 108 -11.41 16.99 4.09
N ARG A 109 -12.21 16.30 4.90
CA ARG A 109 -13.66 16.51 4.98
C ARG A 109 -13.98 17.92 5.44
N GLU A 110 -13.23 18.47 6.40
CA GLU A 110 -13.38 19.87 6.84
C GLU A 110 -13.17 20.84 5.65
N LYS A 111 -12.19 20.56 4.77
CA LYS A 111 -11.92 21.39 3.57
C LYS A 111 -13.03 21.33 2.52
N CYS A 112 -13.87 20.30 2.56
CA CYS A 112 -15.01 20.16 1.66
C CYS A 112 -16.21 21.02 2.03
N ALA A 113 -16.22 21.66 3.21
CA ALA A 113 -17.30 22.51 3.69
C ALA A 113 -17.16 23.94 3.15
N ALA A 114 -18.29 24.54 2.74
CA ALA A 114 -18.30 25.92 2.29
C ALA A 114 -17.94 26.87 3.45
N GLY A 115 -17.02 27.80 3.21
CA GLY A 115 -16.59 28.79 4.21
C GLY A 115 -15.53 28.32 5.20
N ALA A 116 -15.12 27.06 5.16
CA ALA A 116 -14.07 26.51 6.04
C ALA A 116 -12.63 26.78 5.54
N GLN A 117 -12.47 27.41 4.39
CA GLN A 117 -11.18 27.61 3.75
C GLN A 117 -10.49 28.90 4.21
N SER A 118 -9.21 28.82 4.54
CA SER A 118 -8.33 29.98 4.70
C SER A 118 -8.06 30.67 3.34
N ASP A 119 -7.52 31.88 3.34
CA ASP A 119 -7.28 32.64 2.10
C ASP A 119 -6.37 31.91 1.10
N ARG A 120 -5.36 31.16 1.58
CA ARG A 120 -4.49 30.33 0.74
C ARG A 120 -5.21 29.10 0.17
N GLU A 121 -6.19 28.57 0.90
CA GLU A 121 -6.96 27.41 0.48
C GLU A 121 -8.04 27.76 -0.55
N LYS A 122 -8.41 29.05 -0.66
CA LYS A 122 -9.36 29.54 -1.67
C LYS A 122 -8.84 29.38 -3.10
N GLU A 123 -7.52 29.22 -3.27
CA GLU A 123 -6.91 28.94 -4.57
C GLU A 123 -7.23 27.53 -5.07
N ILE A 124 -7.58 26.61 -4.15
CA ILE A 124 -7.99 25.24 -4.49
C ILE A 124 -9.52 25.16 -4.42
N PRO A 125 -10.21 24.90 -5.54
CA PRO A 125 -11.67 24.83 -5.56
C PRO A 125 -12.22 23.75 -4.61
N ILE A 126 -13.33 24.03 -3.93
CA ILE A 126 -14.02 23.06 -3.05
C ILE A 126 -14.38 21.77 -3.82
N ALA A 127 -14.73 21.87 -5.10
CA ALA A 127 -15.01 20.72 -5.94
C ALA A 127 -13.82 19.78 -6.05
N SER A 128 -12.60 20.32 -6.08
CA SER A 128 -11.34 19.55 -6.10
C SER A 128 -11.09 18.83 -4.79
N TRP A 129 -11.29 19.52 -3.65
CA TRP A 129 -11.24 18.89 -2.33
C TRP A 129 -12.26 17.75 -2.19
N ARG A 130 -13.47 17.91 -2.73
CA ARG A 130 -14.50 16.85 -2.74
C ARG A 130 -14.12 15.68 -3.63
N LYS A 131 -13.47 15.93 -4.79
CA LYS A 131 -12.95 14.86 -5.66
C LYS A 131 -11.84 14.11 -4.92
N PHE A 132 -10.87 14.83 -4.34
CA PHE A 132 -9.77 14.28 -3.57
C PHE A 132 -10.28 13.43 -2.39
N TYR A 133 -11.21 13.96 -1.60
CA TYR A 133 -11.84 13.22 -0.50
C TYR A 133 -12.44 11.88 -0.94
N ARG A 134 -13.19 11.86 -2.04
CA ARG A 134 -13.82 10.62 -2.52
C ARG A 134 -12.80 9.56 -2.89
N ILE A 135 -11.70 9.94 -3.52
CA ILE A 135 -10.63 9.02 -3.91
C ILE A 135 -9.95 8.45 -2.68
N VAL A 136 -9.49 9.32 -1.78
CA VAL A 136 -8.80 8.92 -0.55
C VAL A 136 -9.70 8.08 0.36
N ASN A 137 -10.96 8.49 0.53
CA ASN A 137 -11.93 7.74 1.33
C ASN A 137 -12.17 6.33 0.78
N LYS A 138 -12.28 6.20 -0.56
CA LYS A 138 -12.40 4.88 -1.20
C LYS A 138 -11.16 4.03 -0.94
N ALA A 139 -9.97 4.61 -1.07
CA ALA A 139 -8.71 3.89 -0.85
C ALA A 139 -8.56 3.42 0.61
N ILE A 140 -8.86 4.29 1.58
CA ILE A 140 -8.67 3.98 3.01
C ILE A 140 -9.73 3.00 3.53
N ASN A 141 -10.99 3.15 3.14
CA ASN A 141 -12.13 2.39 3.67
C ASN A 141 -12.53 1.19 2.80
N ASP A 142 -11.65 0.66 1.99
CA ASP A 142 -11.86 -0.57 1.22
C ASP A 142 -11.57 -1.82 2.07
N LYS A 143 -12.04 -2.99 1.62
CA LYS A 143 -11.87 -4.29 2.28
C LYS A 143 -10.42 -4.67 2.55
N ALA A 144 -9.49 -4.33 1.65
CA ALA A 144 -8.06 -4.38 1.93
C ALA A 144 -7.69 -3.23 2.85
N ALA A 145 -7.69 -3.46 4.15
CA ALA A 145 -7.41 -2.47 5.18
C ALA A 145 -5.89 -2.21 5.32
N ILE A 146 -5.21 -1.99 4.18
CA ILE A 146 -3.76 -1.74 4.18
C ILE A 146 -3.39 -0.39 4.80
N PHE A 147 -4.30 0.58 4.80
CA PHE A 147 -4.12 1.86 5.46
C PHE A 147 -4.57 1.76 6.91
N ALA A 148 -3.63 1.65 7.83
CA ALA A 148 -3.88 1.32 9.22
C ALA A 148 -3.30 2.36 10.18
N ARG A 149 -3.73 2.30 11.43
CA ARG A 149 -3.16 3.11 12.50
C ARG A 149 -1.88 2.50 13.04
N ASP A 150 -1.90 1.18 13.25
CA ASP A 150 -0.85 0.45 13.96
C ASP A 150 -0.41 -0.79 13.19
N ILE A 151 0.79 -1.24 13.51
CA ILE A 151 1.34 -2.52 13.07
C ILE A 151 1.53 -3.43 14.28
N ASN A 152 0.97 -4.62 14.19
CA ASN A 152 1.15 -5.65 15.20
C ASN A 152 2.12 -6.74 14.71
N ALA A 153 3.41 -6.55 14.97
CA ALA A 153 4.44 -7.48 14.56
C ALA A 153 4.24 -8.91 15.10
N SER A 154 3.60 -9.08 16.28
CA SER A 154 3.30 -10.40 16.83
C SER A 154 2.26 -11.17 16.04
N LYS A 155 1.44 -10.47 15.23
CA LYS A 155 0.47 -11.04 14.30
C LYS A 155 1.00 -11.15 12.86
N GLY A 156 2.30 -11.04 12.66
CA GLY A 156 2.93 -11.10 11.36
C GLY A 156 2.68 -9.85 10.49
N GLU A 157 2.36 -8.71 11.09
CA GLU A 157 2.15 -7.47 10.37
C GLU A 157 3.46 -6.68 10.20
N THR A 158 3.59 -5.95 9.11
CA THR A 158 4.78 -5.13 8.81
C THR A 158 4.44 -3.94 7.91
N ARG A 159 5.28 -2.91 7.91
CA ARG A 159 5.34 -1.95 6.80
C ARG A 159 6.14 -2.57 5.65
N LEU A 160 5.69 -2.36 4.42
CA LEU A 160 6.37 -2.93 3.27
C LEU A 160 7.76 -2.31 3.08
N GLY A 161 7.89 -0.99 3.16
CA GLY A 161 9.16 -0.29 3.05
C GLY A 161 10.19 -0.75 4.09
N ASP A 162 9.78 -1.05 5.34
CA ASP A 162 10.69 -1.59 6.36
C ASP A 162 11.11 -3.03 6.05
N ALA A 163 10.19 -3.82 5.51
CA ALA A 163 10.44 -5.22 5.19
C ALA A 163 11.41 -5.39 4.00
N LEU A 164 11.36 -4.46 3.04
CA LEU A 164 12.17 -4.50 1.82
C LEU A 164 13.49 -3.73 1.94
N LYS A 165 13.68 -2.96 3.00
CA LYS A 165 14.85 -2.09 3.18
C LYS A 165 16.20 -2.82 3.12
N TYR A 166 16.23 -4.09 3.55
CA TYR A 166 17.47 -4.88 3.64
C TYR A 166 17.29 -6.26 3.00
N ILE A 167 17.13 -6.28 1.68
CA ILE A 167 17.09 -7.54 0.92
C ILE A 167 18.49 -8.12 0.82
N LYS A 168 18.66 -9.38 1.21
CA LYS A 168 19.94 -10.06 1.14
C LYS A 168 20.10 -10.84 -0.17
N LYS A 169 21.35 -11.10 -0.52
CA LYS A 169 21.65 -11.97 -1.67
C LYS A 169 21.01 -13.36 -1.50
N ASN A 170 20.41 -13.88 -2.54
CA ASN A 170 19.70 -15.16 -2.59
C ASN A 170 18.37 -15.19 -1.82
N GLU A 171 17.78 -14.05 -1.51
CA GLU A 171 16.40 -13.94 -1.04
C GLU A 171 15.48 -13.61 -2.20
N VAL A 172 14.26 -14.14 -2.16
CA VAL A 172 13.17 -13.79 -3.08
C VAL A 172 12.06 -13.19 -2.25
N HIS A 173 11.66 -11.97 -2.58
CA HIS A 173 10.57 -11.26 -1.94
C HIS A 173 9.38 -11.21 -2.89
N VAL A 174 8.27 -11.84 -2.51
CA VAL A 174 7.04 -11.91 -3.29
C VAL A 174 6.01 -10.97 -2.65
N ILE A 175 5.62 -9.94 -3.37
CA ILE A 175 4.59 -8.99 -2.93
C ILE A 175 3.30 -9.33 -3.67
N ASP A 176 2.30 -9.81 -2.93
CA ASP A 176 0.99 -10.14 -3.47
C ASP A 176 0.12 -8.87 -3.54
N ILE A 177 -0.26 -8.48 -4.74
CA ILE A 177 -1.14 -7.34 -5.02
C ILE A 177 -2.40 -7.75 -5.79
N ALA A 178 -2.54 -9.04 -6.10
CA ALA A 178 -3.55 -9.54 -7.04
C ALA A 178 -5.00 -9.23 -6.64
N LYS A 179 -5.28 -9.13 -5.34
CA LYS A 179 -6.64 -8.83 -4.83
C LYS A 179 -6.88 -7.35 -4.55
N LEU A 180 -5.88 -6.50 -4.76
CA LEU A 180 -6.03 -5.06 -4.58
C LEU A 180 -6.74 -4.41 -5.77
N SER A 181 -7.42 -3.29 -5.54
CA SER A 181 -7.87 -2.40 -6.60
C SER A 181 -6.67 -1.79 -7.36
N GLU A 182 -6.87 -1.40 -8.61
CA GLU A 182 -5.82 -0.82 -9.47
C GLU A 182 -5.09 0.35 -8.78
N ASP A 183 -5.83 1.24 -8.11
CA ASP A 183 -5.26 2.39 -7.39
C ASP A 183 -4.32 1.94 -6.28
N LYS A 184 -4.70 0.87 -5.54
CA LYS A 184 -3.87 0.30 -4.47
C LYS A 184 -2.69 -0.49 -5.01
N GLN A 185 -2.87 -1.19 -6.14
CA GLN A 185 -1.76 -1.88 -6.82
C GLN A 185 -0.68 -0.87 -7.23
N ALA A 186 -1.10 0.27 -7.82
CA ALA A 186 -0.18 1.33 -8.20
C ALA A 186 0.55 1.92 -6.99
N TYR A 187 -0.16 2.16 -5.88
CA TYR A 187 0.45 2.65 -4.65
C TYR A 187 1.50 1.68 -4.12
N VAL A 188 1.15 0.39 -3.98
CA VAL A 188 2.08 -0.64 -3.46
C VAL A 188 3.27 -0.82 -4.38
N PHE A 189 3.05 -0.82 -5.69
CA PHE A 189 4.12 -0.99 -6.69
C PHE A 189 5.08 0.20 -6.73
N GLY A 190 4.56 1.41 -6.53
CA GLY A 190 5.38 2.61 -6.50
C GLY A 190 6.19 2.77 -5.20
N ASP A 191 5.73 2.18 -4.08
CA ASP A 191 6.42 2.21 -2.79
C ASP A 191 7.51 1.11 -2.66
N ALA A 192 7.38 -0.01 -3.39
CA ALA A 192 8.28 -1.17 -3.32
C ALA A 192 9.54 -0.98 -4.16
#